data_d63993d9d25b4b91fc3cdad6c9f2772c
#
_entry.id   d63993d9d25b4b91fc3cdad6c9f2772c
#
_cell.length_a   1.000
_cell.length_b   1.000
_cell.length_c   1.000
_cell.angle_alpha   90.00
_cell.angle_beta   90.00
_cell.angle_gamma   90.00
#
_symmetry.space_group_name_H-M   'P 1'
#
loop_
_entity.id
_entity.type
_entity.pdbx_description
1 polymer ?
#
loop_
_entity_poly.entity_id
_entity_poly.type
_entity_poly.pdbx_seq_one_letter_code
_entity_poly.pdbx_strand_id
1 'polypeptide(L)'
;MVRWAAEFPSSWNGADFDSETHRSHVTFPDQATGACPSGTVPIPRLRITLSYRVPAGHAYAVDSFPDQQRKPVTDHFDFENVMPERLMTQVVACLNAGRTC
;
A
#
# COMPACT_ATOMS: atom_id res chain seq x y z
N MET A 1 4.37 -4.34 21.90
CA MET A 1 4.73 -3.93 20.52
C MET A 1 3.45 -3.66 19.76
N VAL A 2 3.35 -2.53 19.09
CA VAL A 2 2.26 -2.19 18.19
C VAL A 2 2.76 -2.37 16.76
N ARG A 3 1.98 -3.04 15.92
CA ARG A 3 2.28 -3.24 14.51
C ARG A 3 1.18 -2.62 13.65
N TRP A 4 1.59 -1.79 12.73
CA TRP A 4 0.72 -1.15 11.76
C TRP A 4 1.08 -1.63 10.37
N ALA A 5 0.12 -2.19 9.65
CA ALA A 5 0.31 -2.70 8.30
C ALA A 5 -0.68 -2.05 7.36
N ALA A 6 -0.19 -1.53 6.24
CA ALA A 6 -0.99 -1.01 5.16
C ALA A 6 -0.71 -1.77 3.86
N GLU A 7 -1.75 -2.00 3.10
CA GLU A 7 -1.67 -2.60 1.78
C GLU A 7 -2.21 -1.61 0.75
N PHE A 8 -1.49 -1.48 -0.35
CA PHE A 8 -1.91 -0.63 -1.46
C PHE A 8 -2.83 -1.38 -2.41
N PRO A 9 -3.68 -0.67 -3.17
CA PRO A 9 -4.49 -1.28 -4.22
C PRO A 9 -3.63 -2.08 -5.20
N SER A 10 -4.14 -3.21 -5.66
CA SER A 10 -3.40 -4.12 -6.55
C SER A 10 -4.20 -4.59 -7.77
N SER A 11 -5.29 -3.92 -8.07
CA SER A 11 -6.09 -4.14 -9.29
C SER A 11 -6.08 -2.87 -10.13
N TRP A 12 -5.33 -2.90 -11.24
CA TRP A 12 -5.08 -1.74 -12.10
C TRP A 12 -6.05 -1.72 -13.28
N ASN A 13 -6.48 -0.53 -13.73
CA ASN A 13 -7.37 -0.38 -14.88
C ASN A 13 -6.74 -0.77 -16.23
N GLY A 14 -5.43 -1.05 -16.26
CA GLY A 14 -4.72 -1.50 -17.45
C GLY A 14 -4.38 -0.41 -18.48
N ALA A 15 -4.68 0.84 -18.19
CA ALA A 15 -4.54 1.94 -19.13
C ALA A 15 -3.73 3.12 -18.59
N ASP A 16 -4.12 3.64 -17.43
CA ASP A 16 -3.61 4.91 -16.92
C ASP A 16 -2.59 4.71 -15.82
N PHE A 17 -1.53 5.52 -15.83
CA PHE A 17 -0.55 5.55 -14.73
C PHE A 17 -0.92 6.55 -13.64
N ASP A 18 -1.94 7.37 -13.89
CA ASP A 18 -2.50 8.34 -12.96
C ASP A 18 -3.99 8.53 -13.27
N SER A 19 -4.69 9.26 -12.41
CA SER A 19 -6.10 9.61 -12.56
C SER A 19 -6.37 10.95 -11.91
N GLU A 20 -7.54 11.55 -12.17
CA GLU A 20 -7.94 12.83 -11.60
C GLU A 20 -7.83 12.86 -10.07
N THR A 21 -8.14 11.74 -9.42
CA THR A 21 -8.03 11.59 -7.97
C THR A 21 -6.67 11.09 -7.50
N HIS A 22 -5.73 10.83 -8.42
CA HIS A 22 -4.43 10.18 -8.17
C HIS A 22 -4.50 8.79 -7.51
N ARG A 23 -5.67 8.15 -7.55
CA ARG A 23 -5.90 6.83 -6.94
C ARG A 23 -6.96 5.98 -7.65
N SER A 24 -7.85 6.55 -8.45
CA SER A 24 -8.94 5.80 -9.06
C SER A 24 -8.53 4.89 -10.22
N HIS A 25 -7.29 4.98 -10.73
CA HIS A 25 -6.73 4.08 -11.73
C HIS A 25 -6.35 2.69 -11.16
N VAL A 26 -6.32 2.56 -9.84
CA VAL A 26 -6.08 1.30 -9.11
C VAL A 26 -7.17 1.09 -8.06
N THR A 27 -7.58 -0.15 -7.85
CA THR A 27 -8.57 -0.50 -6.82
C THR A 27 -8.09 -1.69 -6.00
N PHE A 28 -8.75 -1.92 -4.88
CA PHE A 28 -8.51 -3.13 -4.09
C PHE A 28 -9.18 -4.33 -4.74
N PRO A 29 -8.55 -5.50 -4.73
CA PRO A 29 -9.22 -6.75 -5.08
C PRO A 29 -10.28 -7.10 -4.04
N ASP A 30 -11.16 -8.03 -4.39
CA ASP A 30 -12.12 -8.60 -3.45
C ASP A 30 -11.38 -9.19 -2.25
N GLN A 31 -11.78 -8.81 -1.05
CA GLN A 31 -11.07 -9.17 0.18
C GLN A 31 -11.22 -10.64 0.56
N ALA A 32 -12.31 -11.28 0.16
CA ALA A 32 -12.56 -12.67 0.49
C ALA A 32 -11.90 -13.63 -0.51
N THR A 33 -11.88 -13.25 -1.78
CA THR A 33 -11.40 -14.12 -2.87
C THR A 33 -10.05 -13.73 -3.44
N GLY A 34 -9.63 -12.50 -3.25
CA GLY A 34 -8.44 -11.92 -3.88
C GLY A 34 -8.61 -11.60 -5.37
N ALA A 35 -9.81 -11.77 -5.92
CA ALA A 35 -10.08 -11.52 -7.33
C ALA A 35 -10.13 -10.03 -7.64
N CYS A 36 -9.53 -9.64 -8.75
CA CYS A 36 -9.65 -8.28 -9.27
C CYS A 36 -11.06 -8.03 -9.83
N PRO A 37 -11.62 -6.83 -9.64
CA PRO A 37 -12.86 -6.43 -10.30
C PRO A 37 -12.78 -6.58 -11.82
N SER A 38 -13.93 -6.81 -12.46
CA SER A 38 -14.02 -6.88 -13.92
C SER A 38 -13.44 -5.62 -14.56
N GLY A 39 -12.66 -5.80 -15.63
CA GLY A 39 -11.99 -4.69 -16.35
C GLY A 39 -10.68 -4.24 -15.70
N THR A 40 -10.22 -4.89 -14.65
CA THR A 40 -8.93 -4.60 -14.02
C THR A 40 -7.95 -5.76 -14.17
N VAL A 41 -6.66 -5.45 -14.03
CA VAL A 41 -5.54 -6.38 -14.17
C VAL A 41 -4.81 -6.48 -12.83
N PRO A 42 -4.48 -7.67 -12.32
CA PRO A 42 -3.70 -7.80 -11.11
C PRO A 42 -2.27 -7.30 -11.31
N ILE A 43 -1.80 -6.50 -10.35
CA ILE A 43 -0.42 -6.04 -10.24
C ILE A 43 0.14 -6.45 -8.87
N PRO A 44 1.47 -6.43 -8.69
CA PRO A 44 2.08 -6.72 -7.40
C PRO A 44 1.52 -5.81 -6.30
N ARG A 45 1.19 -6.40 -5.15
CA ARG A 45 0.66 -5.68 -4.00
C ARG A 45 1.79 -5.18 -3.10
N LEU A 46 1.91 -3.86 -2.98
CA LEU A 46 2.78 -3.26 -1.99
C LEU A 46 2.16 -3.38 -0.61
N ARG A 47 2.93 -3.89 0.35
CA ARG A 47 2.57 -3.93 1.76
C ARG A 47 3.68 -3.29 2.57
N ILE A 48 3.33 -2.33 3.41
CA ILE A 48 4.24 -1.69 4.36
C ILE A 48 3.82 -2.10 5.77
N THR A 49 4.79 -2.55 6.56
CA THR A 49 4.55 -2.89 7.96
C THR A 49 5.51 -2.09 8.83
N LEU A 50 4.95 -1.32 9.74
CA LEU A 50 5.69 -0.59 10.77
C LEU A 50 5.49 -1.24 12.13
N SER A 51 6.55 -1.32 12.92
CA SER A 51 6.50 -1.91 14.25
C SER A 51 7.09 -0.94 15.26
N TYR A 52 6.33 -0.66 16.32
CA TYR A 52 6.71 0.27 17.37
C TYR A 52 6.72 -0.41 18.72
N ARG A 53 7.68 -0.04 19.55
CA ARG A 53 7.64 -0.34 20.99
C ARG A 53 6.89 0.78 21.69
N VAL A 54 5.75 0.44 22.26
CA VAL A 54 5.00 1.35 23.13
C VAL A 54 5.25 0.90 24.56
N PRO A 55 5.75 1.77 25.45
CA PRO A 55 5.92 1.44 26.86
C PRO A 55 4.61 1.01 27.51
N ALA A 56 4.68 0.07 28.45
CA ALA A 56 3.49 -0.40 29.16
C ALA A 56 2.79 0.76 29.88
N GLY A 57 1.47 0.79 29.84
CA GLY A 57 0.66 1.82 30.49
C GLY A 57 0.54 3.15 29.73
N HIS A 58 1.18 3.28 28.57
CA HIS A 58 1.02 4.47 27.73
C HIS A 58 -0.09 4.26 26.71
N ALA A 59 -0.98 5.26 26.61
CA ALA A 59 -1.94 5.34 25.52
C ALA A 59 -1.22 5.81 24.24
N TYR A 60 -1.66 5.32 23.09
CA TYR A 60 -1.23 5.79 21.79
C TYR A 60 -2.44 6.00 20.88
N ALA A 61 -2.26 6.82 19.86
CA ALA A 61 -3.22 7.02 18.80
C ALA A 61 -2.49 7.00 17.45
N VAL A 62 -3.24 6.74 16.39
CA VAL A 62 -2.76 6.80 15.02
C VAL A 62 -3.51 7.94 14.34
N ASP A 63 -2.83 9.05 14.16
CA ASP A 63 -3.41 10.28 13.63
C ASP A 63 -2.56 10.78 12.46
N SER A 64 -3.20 11.18 11.37
CA SER A 64 -2.53 11.80 10.23
C SER A 64 -2.42 13.32 10.36
N PHE A 65 -3.33 13.93 11.10
CA PHE A 65 -3.40 15.38 11.24
C PHE A 65 -3.52 15.80 12.71
N PRO A 66 -2.87 16.89 13.11
CA PRO A 66 -2.87 17.35 14.52
C PRO A 66 -4.25 17.66 15.09
N ASP A 67 -5.18 18.13 14.25
CA ASP A 67 -6.57 18.45 14.62
C ASP A 67 -7.46 17.20 14.75
N GLN A 68 -6.97 16.05 14.29
CA GLN A 68 -7.71 14.79 14.29
C GLN A 68 -7.20 13.81 15.36
N GLN A 69 -6.59 14.32 16.40
CA GLN A 69 -5.99 13.51 17.46
C GLN A 69 -6.94 12.42 17.97
N ARG A 70 -6.39 11.20 18.06
CA ARG A 70 -7.08 10.00 18.55
C ARG A 70 -8.22 9.50 17.64
N LYS A 71 -8.21 9.87 16.37
CA LYS A 71 -9.13 9.33 15.37
C LYS A 71 -8.37 8.37 14.44
N PRO A 72 -8.34 7.07 14.73
CA PRO A 72 -7.50 6.10 14.00
C PRO A 72 -7.90 5.89 12.53
N VAL A 73 -9.04 6.45 12.12
CA VAL A 73 -9.52 6.37 10.73
C VAL A 73 -8.84 7.34 9.77
N THR A 74 -7.92 8.17 10.26
CA THR A 74 -7.23 9.18 9.45
C THR A 74 -5.84 8.75 9.03
N ASP A 75 -5.38 7.59 9.47
CA ASP A 75 -4.10 7.04 9.04
C ASP A 75 -4.13 6.71 7.55
N HIS A 76 -3.06 7.06 6.86
CA HIS A 76 -2.91 6.78 5.44
C HIS A 76 -1.45 6.63 5.05
N PHE A 77 -1.21 6.04 3.89
CA PHE A 77 0.10 5.90 3.27
C PHE A 77 0.06 6.45 1.86
N ASP A 78 1.10 7.18 1.50
CA ASP A 78 1.37 7.58 0.14
C ASP A 78 2.65 6.89 -0.33
N PHE A 79 2.69 6.54 -1.61
CA PHE A 79 3.87 5.96 -2.24
C PHE A 79 4.36 6.84 -3.37
N GLU A 80 5.62 7.24 -3.31
CA GLU A 80 6.30 7.94 -4.38
C GLU A 80 7.47 7.08 -4.86
N ASN A 81 7.51 6.82 -6.16
CA ASN A 81 8.58 6.00 -6.74
C ASN A 81 9.79 6.88 -7.06
N VAL A 82 10.84 6.70 -6.28
CA VAL A 82 12.16 7.30 -6.51
C VAL A 82 13.22 6.25 -6.80
N MET A 83 12.82 5.03 -7.12
CA MET A 83 13.73 3.92 -7.37
C MET A 83 14.51 4.15 -8.67
N PRO A 84 15.85 4.03 -8.66
CA PRO A 84 16.65 4.07 -9.87
C PRO A 84 16.19 2.99 -10.88
N GLU A 85 16.15 3.35 -12.16
CA GLU A 85 15.62 2.47 -13.22
C GLU A 85 16.30 1.10 -13.26
N ARG A 86 17.62 1.05 -13.03
CA ARG A 86 18.37 -0.22 -12.94
C ARG A 86 17.84 -1.12 -11.81
N LEU A 87 17.55 -0.54 -10.65
CA LEU A 87 17.02 -1.30 -9.52
C LEU A 87 15.59 -1.76 -9.80
N MET A 88 14.77 -0.90 -10.40
CA MET A 88 13.41 -1.26 -10.81
C MET A 88 13.41 -2.45 -11.77
N THR A 89 14.29 -2.46 -12.77
CA THR A 89 14.43 -3.58 -13.70
C THR A 89 14.75 -4.89 -12.97
N GLN A 90 15.65 -4.85 -11.98
CA GLN A 90 15.98 -6.02 -11.17
C GLN A 90 14.82 -6.50 -10.31
N VAL A 91 14.07 -5.57 -9.71
CA VAL A 91 12.88 -5.89 -8.90
C VAL A 91 11.80 -6.55 -9.77
N VAL A 92 11.51 -5.97 -10.93
CA VAL A 92 10.53 -6.54 -11.87
C VAL A 92 10.93 -7.95 -12.32
N ALA A 93 12.19 -8.16 -12.70
CA ALA A 93 12.68 -9.48 -13.07
C ALA A 93 12.57 -10.50 -11.94
N CYS A 94 12.87 -10.09 -10.71
CA CYS A 94 12.77 -10.92 -9.53
C CYS A 94 11.31 -11.32 -9.22
N LEU A 95 10.40 -10.36 -9.24
CA LEU A 95 8.96 -10.60 -9.00
C LEU A 95 8.36 -11.52 -10.08
N ASN A 96 8.68 -11.27 -11.35
CA ASN A 96 8.19 -12.10 -12.45
C ASN A 96 8.72 -13.55 -12.40
N ALA A 97 9.88 -13.74 -11.78
CA ALA A 97 10.43 -15.08 -11.53
C ALA A 97 9.84 -15.77 -10.29
N GLY A 98 8.93 -15.12 -9.56
CA GLY A 98 8.32 -15.66 -8.34
C GLY A 98 9.32 -15.84 -7.19
N ARG A 99 10.37 -15.05 -7.15
CA ARG A 99 11.42 -15.12 -6.12
C ARG A 99 11.18 -14.10 -5.01
N THR A 100 11.76 -14.37 -3.86
CA THR A 100 11.94 -13.36 -2.80
C THR A 100 13.07 -12.41 -3.20
N CYS A 101 12.84 -11.14 -3.16
CA CYS A 101 13.77 -10.12 -3.63
C CYS A 101 14.45 -9.38 -2.48
#